data_b8a97459f39b97ecb52343aaa70e96cd
#
_entry.id   b8a97459f39b97ecb52343aaa70e96cd
#
_cell.length_a   1.000
_cell.length_b   1.000
_cell.length_c   1.000
_cell.angle_alpha   90.00
_cell.angle_beta   90.00
_cell.angle_gamma   90.00
#
_symmetry.space_group_name_H-M   'P 1'
#
loop_
_entity.id
_entity.type
_entity.pdbx_description
1 polymer ?
#
loop_
_entity_poly.entity_id
_entity_poly.type
_entity_poly.pdbx_seq_one_letter_code
_entity_poly.pdbx_strand_id
1 'polypeptide(L)'
;LSRCIIYGTLNQPVHALNLAEVTAMVHTKHPNCLLIAIDASLGSKRHQEFVTIRKGALAPGLGVKKKLPPVGDISITGIVNLSGAFEHFVLQTTRLATVIQLADTIVSGILIAHRQYFGTHRFSLLDFFHSDSNSERFRSFAKFTPLSAASSENSPNGSR
;
A
#
# COMPACT_ATOMS: atom_id res chain seq x y z
N LEU A 1 12.51 -7.13 -11.76
CA LEU A 1 11.79 -8.02 -10.82
C LEU A 1 11.56 -9.37 -11.50
N SER A 2 12.55 -10.29 -11.45
CA SER A 2 12.51 -11.56 -12.19
C SER A 2 11.51 -12.61 -11.66
N ARG A 3 10.88 -12.36 -10.50
CA ARG A 3 9.91 -13.26 -9.85
C ARG A 3 8.65 -12.53 -9.40
N CYS A 4 8.31 -11.44 -10.06
CA CYS A 4 7.15 -10.63 -9.71
C CYS A 4 6.31 -10.38 -10.96
N ILE A 5 5.01 -10.57 -10.84
CA ILE A 5 4.03 -10.29 -11.89
C ILE A 5 3.09 -9.21 -11.36
N ILE A 6 2.79 -8.23 -12.19
CA ILE A 6 1.95 -7.09 -11.81
C ILE A 6 0.65 -7.16 -12.60
N TYR A 7 -0.46 -7.11 -11.90
CA TYR A 7 -1.80 -6.96 -12.43
C TYR A 7 -2.36 -5.58 -12.04
N GLY A 8 -3.04 -4.93 -12.95
CA GLY A 8 -3.54 -3.57 -12.73
C GLY A 8 -2.50 -2.52 -13.14
N THR A 9 -2.51 -2.18 -14.42
CA THR A 9 -1.73 -1.07 -15.00
C THR A 9 -2.66 0.09 -15.34
N LEU A 10 -2.11 1.25 -15.71
CA LEU A 10 -2.91 2.39 -16.18
C LEU A 10 -3.76 2.04 -17.42
N ASN A 11 -3.24 1.19 -18.30
CA ASN A 11 -3.94 0.75 -19.52
C ASN A 11 -4.89 -0.43 -19.30
N GLN A 12 -4.65 -1.22 -18.27
CA GLN A 12 -5.46 -2.38 -17.88
C GLN A 12 -5.67 -2.37 -16.37
N PRO A 13 -6.49 -1.45 -15.84
CA PRO A 13 -6.67 -1.31 -14.42
C PRO A 13 -7.47 -2.47 -13.82
N VAL A 14 -7.11 -2.85 -12.59
CA VAL A 14 -7.97 -3.67 -11.74
C VAL A 14 -8.84 -2.74 -10.92
N HIS A 15 -10.15 -2.94 -10.97
CA HIS A 15 -11.15 -2.09 -10.32
C HIS A 15 -12.33 -2.92 -9.80
N ALA A 16 -13.26 -2.29 -9.11
CA ALA A 16 -14.39 -2.95 -8.45
C ALA A 16 -15.22 -3.88 -9.35
N LEU A 17 -15.27 -3.65 -10.67
CA LEU A 17 -16.09 -4.45 -11.60
C LEU A 17 -15.37 -5.73 -12.07
N ASN A 18 -14.04 -5.74 -12.14
CA ASN A 18 -13.26 -6.87 -12.62
C ASN A 18 -12.40 -7.55 -11.54
N LEU A 19 -12.40 -7.02 -10.31
CA LEU A 19 -11.55 -7.52 -9.22
C LEU A 19 -11.73 -9.01 -8.96
N ALA A 20 -12.97 -9.48 -8.89
CA ALA A 20 -13.27 -10.89 -8.59
C ALA A 20 -12.73 -11.82 -9.70
N GLU A 21 -12.93 -11.45 -10.96
CA GLU A 21 -12.44 -12.19 -12.11
C GLU A 21 -10.91 -12.23 -12.15
N VAL A 22 -10.28 -11.06 -11.99
CA VAL A 22 -8.82 -10.96 -11.99
C VAL A 22 -8.22 -11.75 -10.83
N THR A 23 -8.81 -11.69 -9.64
CA THR A 23 -8.33 -12.45 -8.48
C THR A 23 -8.45 -13.96 -8.72
N ALA A 24 -9.56 -14.46 -9.26
CA ALA A 24 -9.72 -15.86 -9.62
C ALA A 24 -8.70 -16.31 -10.67
N MET A 25 -8.47 -15.48 -11.69
CA MET A 25 -7.46 -15.73 -12.71
C MET A 25 -6.05 -15.78 -12.12
N VAL A 26 -5.70 -14.87 -11.21
CA VAL A 26 -4.39 -14.86 -10.52
C VAL A 26 -4.19 -16.16 -9.72
N HIS A 27 -5.15 -16.58 -8.92
CA HIS A 27 -5.08 -17.83 -8.16
C HIS A 27 -4.96 -19.07 -9.06
N THR A 28 -5.63 -19.07 -10.21
CA THR A 28 -5.53 -20.17 -11.18
C THR A 28 -4.16 -20.23 -11.84
N LYS A 29 -3.63 -19.08 -12.26
CA LYS A 29 -2.32 -19.00 -12.94
C LYS A 29 -1.14 -19.14 -12.00
N HIS A 30 -1.28 -18.72 -10.74
CA HIS A 30 -0.21 -18.62 -9.75
C HIS A 30 -0.67 -19.17 -8.39
N PRO A 31 -0.96 -20.48 -8.27
CA PRO A 31 -1.59 -21.06 -7.07
C PRO A 31 -0.77 -20.93 -5.79
N ASN A 32 0.55 -20.77 -5.90
CA ASN A 32 1.47 -20.67 -4.75
C ASN A 32 2.16 -19.31 -4.66
N CYS A 33 1.56 -18.26 -5.22
CA CYS A 33 2.14 -16.91 -5.14
C CYS A 33 1.80 -16.24 -3.81
N LEU A 34 2.70 -15.37 -3.35
CA LEU A 34 2.37 -14.35 -2.37
C LEU A 34 1.66 -13.20 -3.10
N LEU A 35 0.41 -12.94 -2.75
CA LEU A 35 -0.39 -11.90 -3.36
C LEU A 35 -0.35 -10.62 -2.51
N ILE A 36 0.23 -9.57 -3.06
CA ILE A 36 0.28 -8.25 -2.44
C ILE A 36 -0.78 -7.38 -3.12
N ALA A 37 -1.79 -6.96 -2.35
CA ALA A 37 -2.81 -6.03 -2.81
C ALA A 37 -2.41 -4.59 -2.49
N ILE A 38 -2.50 -3.71 -3.49
CA ILE A 38 -2.14 -2.29 -3.36
C ILE A 38 -3.34 -1.44 -3.75
N ASP A 39 -3.73 -0.49 -2.90
CA ASP A 39 -4.87 0.39 -3.16
C ASP A 39 -4.62 1.80 -2.62
N ALA A 40 -5.37 2.76 -3.16
CA ALA A 40 -5.47 4.11 -2.62
C ALA A 40 -6.67 4.21 -1.70
N SER A 41 -6.53 4.84 -0.55
CA SER A 41 -7.59 4.93 0.45
C SER A 41 -7.69 6.33 1.04
N LEU A 42 -8.85 6.61 1.61
CA LEU A 42 -9.05 7.75 2.48
C LEU A 42 -8.73 7.34 3.93
N GLY A 43 -8.25 8.28 4.72
CA GLY A 43 -7.89 8.01 6.11
C GLY A 43 -8.08 9.22 7.02
N SER A 44 -7.69 9.10 8.29
CA SER A 44 -7.70 10.23 9.21
C SER A 44 -6.63 11.27 8.83
N LYS A 45 -6.84 12.52 9.26
CA LYS A 45 -5.89 13.63 9.04
C LYS A 45 -4.46 13.28 9.49
N ARG A 46 -4.34 12.49 10.54
CA ARG A 46 -3.06 12.06 11.10
C ARG A 46 -2.29 11.13 10.15
N HIS A 47 -2.98 10.38 9.30
CA HIS A 47 -2.39 9.38 8.40
C HIS A 47 -2.43 9.81 6.92
N GLN A 48 -2.87 11.01 6.61
CA GLN A 48 -2.84 11.53 5.25
C GLN A 48 -1.40 11.53 4.71
N GLU A 49 -1.22 11.14 3.46
CA GLU A 49 0.09 10.98 2.79
C GLU A 49 0.99 9.86 3.38
N PHE A 50 0.41 8.95 4.18
CA PHE A 50 1.14 7.79 4.69
C PHE A 50 0.89 6.57 3.80
N VAL A 51 1.88 5.67 3.80
CA VAL A 51 1.74 4.30 3.31
C VAL A 51 1.55 3.39 4.51
N THR A 52 0.55 2.55 4.49
CA THR A 52 0.32 1.52 5.51
C THR A 52 0.53 0.14 4.91
N ILE A 53 1.18 -0.74 5.68
CA ILE A 53 1.38 -2.14 5.30
C ILE A 53 0.78 -3.01 6.39
N ARG A 54 0.01 -4.03 5.98
CA ARG A 54 -0.64 -4.94 6.90
C ARG A 54 -0.58 -6.37 6.38
N LYS A 55 -0.33 -7.33 7.26
CA LYS A 55 -0.53 -8.75 6.98
C LYS A 55 -2.03 -9.02 6.92
N GLY A 56 -2.48 -9.63 5.83
CA GLY A 56 -3.87 -9.96 5.59
C GLY A 56 -4.45 -9.24 4.39
N ALA A 57 -5.64 -9.69 4.01
CA ALA A 57 -6.32 -9.22 2.81
C ALA A 57 -6.77 -7.76 2.92
N LEU A 58 -6.71 -7.07 1.81
CA LEU A 58 -7.33 -5.78 1.61
C LEU A 58 -8.83 -5.97 1.43
N ALA A 59 -9.64 -5.16 2.09
CA ALA A 59 -11.08 -5.06 1.85
C ALA A 59 -11.36 -3.82 0.99
N PRO A 60 -11.36 -3.94 -0.34
CA PRO A 60 -11.52 -2.79 -1.23
C PRO A 60 -12.98 -2.30 -1.24
N GLY A 61 -13.18 -1.03 -1.60
CA GLY A 61 -14.50 -0.48 -1.86
C GLY A 61 -15.32 -0.10 -0.63
N LEU A 62 -14.71 0.04 0.55
CA LEU A 62 -15.41 0.57 1.74
C LEU A 62 -16.01 1.97 1.51
N GLY A 63 -15.38 2.77 0.63
CA GLY A 63 -15.89 4.10 0.24
C GLY A 63 -16.99 4.09 -0.82
N VAL A 64 -17.30 2.97 -1.47
CA VAL A 64 -18.29 2.88 -2.56
C VAL A 64 -19.49 2.00 -2.22
N LYS A 65 -19.72 1.67 -0.94
CA LYS A 65 -20.83 0.82 -0.44
C LYS A 65 -20.98 -0.55 -1.14
N LYS A 66 -19.95 -1.02 -1.86
CA LYS A 66 -19.93 -2.35 -2.47
C LYS A 66 -19.14 -3.31 -1.58
N LYS A 67 -19.75 -4.42 -1.20
CA LYS A 67 -19.04 -5.52 -0.56
C LYS A 67 -18.26 -6.28 -1.63
N LEU A 68 -17.00 -5.91 -1.81
CA LEU A 68 -16.08 -6.64 -2.68
C LEU A 68 -15.37 -7.73 -1.85
N PRO A 69 -14.99 -8.85 -2.47
CA PRO A 69 -14.23 -9.88 -1.78
C PRO A 69 -12.88 -9.33 -1.33
N PRO A 70 -12.41 -9.71 -0.14
CA PRO A 70 -11.08 -9.35 0.32
C PRO A 70 -10.02 -9.99 -0.58
N VAL A 71 -8.91 -9.29 -0.82
CA VAL A 71 -7.86 -9.72 -1.74
C VAL A 71 -6.47 -9.53 -1.15
N GLY A 72 -5.59 -10.51 -1.40
CA GLY A 72 -4.18 -10.47 -1.01
C GLY A 72 -3.85 -11.14 0.33
N ASP A 73 -2.59 -11.50 0.49
CA ASP A 73 -1.98 -11.99 1.73
C ASP A 73 -1.34 -10.85 2.52
N ILE A 74 -0.91 -9.82 1.80
CA ILE A 74 -0.40 -8.55 2.33
C ILE A 74 -1.17 -7.42 1.65
N SER A 75 -1.57 -6.43 2.43
CA SER A 75 -2.18 -5.20 1.92
C SER A 75 -1.26 -4.01 2.13
N ILE A 76 -1.11 -3.21 1.08
CA ILE A 76 -0.39 -1.93 1.11
C ILE A 76 -1.38 -0.85 0.68
N THR A 77 -1.53 0.19 1.49
CA THR A 77 -2.51 1.24 1.19
C THR A 77 -1.85 2.61 1.27
N GLY A 78 -1.98 3.38 0.19
CA GLY A 78 -1.60 4.80 0.18
C GLY A 78 -2.77 5.66 0.64
N ILE A 79 -2.61 6.43 1.71
CA ILE A 79 -3.66 7.32 2.22
C ILE A 79 -3.60 8.64 1.44
N VAL A 80 -4.45 8.77 0.45
CA VAL A 80 -4.39 9.87 -0.53
C VAL A 80 -5.12 11.13 -0.07
N ASN A 81 -6.15 10.98 0.81
CA ASN A 81 -6.93 12.11 1.32
C ASN A 81 -7.71 11.72 2.58
N LEU A 82 -8.51 12.64 3.11
CA LEU A 82 -9.27 12.47 4.35
C LEU A 82 -10.52 11.64 4.13
N SER A 83 -10.82 10.73 5.07
CA SER A 83 -12.13 10.10 5.20
C SER A 83 -13.10 11.03 5.91
N GLY A 84 -14.38 10.98 5.56
CA GLY A 84 -15.42 11.78 6.19
C GLY A 84 -16.69 11.88 5.35
N ALA A 85 -17.53 12.86 5.64
CA ALA A 85 -18.68 13.17 4.80
C ALA A 85 -18.23 13.56 3.39
N PHE A 86 -18.94 13.08 2.36
CA PHE A 86 -18.64 13.37 0.95
C PHE A 86 -17.34 12.74 0.39
N GLU A 87 -17.02 11.51 0.77
CA GLU A 87 -15.83 10.78 0.30
C GLU A 87 -15.66 10.80 -1.23
N HIS A 88 -16.75 10.74 -1.97
CA HIS A 88 -16.73 10.80 -3.43
C HIS A 88 -16.19 12.13 -3.97
N PHE A 89 -16.56 13.25 -3.33
CA PHE A 89 -16.07 14.57 -3.66
C PHE A 89 -14.60 14.75 -3.26
N VAL A 90 -14.22 14.20 -2.10
CA VAL A 90 -12.84 14.22 -1.59
C VAL A 90 -11.91 13.47 -2.54
N LEU A 91 -12.31 12.33 -3.10
CA LEU A 91 -11.53 11.60 -4.09
C LEU A 91 -11.32 12.42 -5.37
N GLN A 92 -12.31 13.16 -5.84
CA GLN A 92 -12.20 14.02 -7.02
C GLN A 92 -11.26 15.22 -6.80
N THR A 93 -11.11 15.68 -5.57
CA THR A 93 -10.22 16.79 -5.21
C THR A 93 -8.82 16.34 -4.80
N THR A 94 -8.55 15.05 -4.81
CA THR A 94 -7.23 14.49 -4.48
C THR A 94 -6.19 14.93 -5.49
N ARG A 95 -5.08 15.48 -5.01
CA ARG A 95 -3.98 15.93 -5.87
C ARG A 95 -3.28 14.75 -6.51
N LEU A 96 -3.16 14.76 -7.83
CA LEU A 96 -2.43 13.73 -8.58
C LEU A 96 -0.98 13.58 -8.09
N ALA A 97 -0.33 14.68 -7.74
CA ALA A 97 1.03 14.68 -7.20
C ALA A 97 1.15 13.81 -5.93
N THR A 98 0.17 13.88 -5.01
CA THR A 98 0.13 13.04 -3.81
C THR A 98 0.02 11.55 -4.17
N VAL A 99 -0.83 11.22 -5.14
CA VAL A 99 -1.00 9.84 -5.60
C VAL A 99 0.30 9.30 -6.19
N ILE A 100 0.97 10.08 -7.04
CA ILE A 100 2.25 9.70 -7.66
C ILE A 100 3.34 9.51 -6.60
N GLN A 101 3.47 10.44 -5.64
CA GLN A 101 4.46 10.34 -4.55
C GLN A 101 4.27 9.07 -3.70
N LEU A 102 3.01 8.74 -3.38
CA LEU A 102 2.69 7.53 -2.63
C LEU A 102 3.00 6.28 -3.46
N ALA A 103 2.67 6.27 -4.75
CA ALA A 103 2.99 5.17 -5.65
C ALA A 103 4.51 4.95 -5.75
N ASP A 104 5.30 6.01 -5.93
CA ASP A 104 6.77 5.95 -5.98
C ASP A 104 7.35 5.42 -4.66
N THR A 105 6.78 5.82 -3.52
CA THR A 105 7.18 5.34 -2.20
C THR A 105 6.92 3.84 -2.05
N ILE A 106 5.74 3.37 -2.46
CA ILE A 106 5.35 1.96 -2.43
C ILE A 106 6.26 1.14 -3.34
N VAL A 107 6.48 1.59 -4.58
CA VAL A 107 7.35 0.90 -5.55
C VAL A 107 8.77 0.79 -5.02
N SER A 108 9.32 1.88 -4.49
CA SER A 108 10.67 1.89 -3.90
C SER A 108 10.79 0.89 -2.74
N GLY A 109 9.80 0.85 -1.84
CA GLY A 109 9.78 -0.11 -0.74
C GLY A 109 9.70 -1.57 -1.21
N ILE A 110 8.87 -1.86 -2.20
CA ILE A 110 8.76 -3.20 -2.80
C ILE A 110 10.07 -3.61 -3.50
N LEU A 111 10.73 -2.70 -4.21
CA LEU A 111 12.01 -2.97 -4.87
C LEU A 111 13.11 -3.31 -3.85
N ILE A 112 13.17 -2.58 -2.75
CA ILE A 112 14.12 -2.86 -1.65
C ILE A 112 13.83 -4.24 -1.04
N ALA A 113 12.58 -4.50 -0.65
CA ALA A 113 12.18 -5.76 -0.06
C ALA A 113 12.45 -6.94 -0.99
N HIS A 114 12.15 -6.79 -2.28
CA HIS A 114 12.43 -7.81 -3.29
C HIS A 114 13.93 -8.09 -3.43
N ARG A 115 14.77 -7.06 -3.46
CA ARG A 115 16.23 -7.22 -3.51
C ARG A 115 16.77 -7.92 -2.26
N GLN A 116 16.27 -7.56 -1.07
CA GLN A 116 16.68 -8.19 0.18
C GLN A 116 16.26 -9.66 0.27
N TYR A 117 15.08 -10.00 -0.23
CA TYR A 117 14.54 -11.35 -0.15
C TYR A 117 15.11 -12.29 -1.22
N PHE A 118 15.30 -11.80 -2.46
CA PHE A 118 15.73 -12.61 -3.60
C PHE A 118 17.17 -12.35 -4.05
N GLY A 119 17.81 -11.29 -3.53
CA GLY A 119 19.21 -10.95 -3.88
C GLY A 119 20.19 -11.91 -3.23
N THR A 120 21.18 -12.38 -4.01
CA THR A 120 22.27 -13.23 -3.52
C THR A 120 23.38 -12.43 -2.81
N HIS A 121 23.36 -11.12 -2.88
CA HIS A 121 24.29 -10.23 -2.20
C HIS A 121 23.65 -9.55 -1.00
N ARG A 122 24.36 -9.57 0.14
CA ARG A 122 24.05 -8.72 1.30
C ARG A 122 24.03 -7.27 0.80
N PHE A 123 22.86 -6.72 0.69
CA PHE A 123 22.67 -5.32 0.38
C PHE A 123 23.15 -4.49 1.58
N SER A 124 24.24 -3.74 1.40
CA SER A 124 24.63 -2.73 2.36
C SER A 124 23.75 -1.51 2.15
N LEU A 125 23.20 -0.95 3.24
CA LEU A 125 22.52 0.35 3.19
C LEU A 125 23.40 1.44 2.56
N LEU A 126 24.72 1.30 2.66
CA LEU A 126 25.68 2.20 2.04
C LEU A 126 25.66 2.14 0.51
N ASP A 127 25.41 0.96 -0.09
CA ASP A 127 25.30 0.82 -1.56
C ASP A 127 24.07 1.54 -2.10
N PHE A 128 23.01 1.61 -1.29
CA PHE A 128 21.80 2.36 -1.62
C PHE A 128 22.04 3.88 -1.65
N PHE A 129 22.79 4.40 -0.70
CA PHE A 129 23.11 5.83 -0.62
C PHE A 129 24.10 6.29 -1.70
N HIS A 130 24.90 5.38 -2.28
CA HIS A 130 25.87 5.72 -3.32
C HIS A 130 25.29 5.62 -4.76
N SER A 131 24.17 4.90 -4.96
CA SER A 131 23.60 4.73 -6.30
C SER A 131 22.63 5.83 -6.74
N ASP A 132 22.15 6.66 -5.82
CA ASP A 132 21.18 7.73 -6.12
C ASP A 132 21.64 9.07 -5.57
N SER A 133 22.15 9.94 -6.45
CA SER A 133 22.43 11.36 -6.17
C SER A 133 21.16 12.22 -5.97
N ASN A 134 19.99 11.61 -5.80
CA ASN A 134 18.71 12.28 -5.63
C ASN A 134 18.23 12.23 -4.17
N SER A 135 18.87 13.05 -3.33
CA SER A 135 18.62 13.12 -1.89
C SER A 135 17.20 13.56 -1.47
N GLU A 136 16.37 14.03 -2.38
CA GLU A 136 14.99 14.45 -2.06
C GLU A 136 14.00 13.30 -1.95
N ARG A 137 14.22 12.16 -2.61
CA ARG A 137 13.35 10.98 -2.53
C ARG A 137 13.32 10.32 -1.14
N PHE A 138 14.36 10.50 -0.34
CA PHE A 138 14.52 9.85 0.97
C PHE A 138 13.77 10.53 2.12
N ARG A 139 13.43 11.79 2.03
CA ARG A 139 12.64 12.47 3.06
C ARG A 139 11.22 11.92 3.22
N SER A 140 10.71 11.22 2.20
CA SER A 140 9.40 10.55 2.26
C SER A 140 9.40 9.25 3.10
N PHE A 141 10.55 8.57 3.24
CA PHE A 141 10.68 7.32 4.01
C PHE A 141 10.54 7.51 5.53
N ALA A 142 10.81 8.71 6.05
CA ALA A 142 10.71 9.01 7.47
C ALA A 142 9.27 9.00 8.02
N LYS A 143 8.25 8.90 7.14
CA LYS A 143 6.84 8.83 7.53
C LYS A 143 6.29 7.40 7.64
N PHE A 144 7.14 6.38 7.57
CA PHE A 144 6.73 4.98 7.72
C PHE A 144 6.59 4.62 9.20
N THR A 145 5.39 4.43 9.67
CA THR A 145 5.11 3.94 11.04
C THR A 145 4.46 2.55 10.94
N PRO A 146 5.08 1.48 11.45
CA PRO A 146 4.45 0.17 11.50
C PRO A 146 3.26 0.20 12.49
N LEU A 147 2.13 -0.34 12.08
CA LEU A 147 0.87 -0.37 12.82
C LEU A 147 0.91 -1.18 14.15
N SER A 148 1.98 -1.93 14.42
CA SER A 148 2.14 -2.71 15.65
C SER A 148 2.36 -1.89 16.92
N ALA A 149 2.62 -0.58 16.80
CA ALA A 149 2.86 0.30 17.94
C ALA A 149 1.59 0.99 18.50
N ALA A 150 0.43 0.79 17.86
CA ALA A 150 -0.79 1.54 18.21
C ALA A 150 -1.75 0.81 19.16
N SER A 151 -1.43 -0.39 19.63
CA SER A 151 -2.37 -1.22 20.41
C SER A 151 -2.11 -1.28 21.93
N SER A 152 -1.20 -0.48 22.49
CA SER A 152 -0.87 -0.54 23.93
C SER A 152 -1.31 0.65 24.79
N GLU A 153 -2.07 1.59 24.26
CA GLU A 153 -2.61 2.70 25.09
C GLU A 153 -4.13 2.76 25.02
N ASN A 154 -4.82 1.88 25.74
CA ASN A 154 -6.12 2.14 26.31
C ASN A 154 -6.42 1.08 27.39
N SER A 155 -5.92 1.33 28.59
CA SER A 155 -6.49 0.75 29.81
C SER A 155 -7.27 1.84 30.54
N PRO A 156 -8.58 1.73 30.70
CA PRO A 156 -9.32 2.67 31.50
C PRO A 156 -9.07 2.34 32.97
N ASN A 157 -8.36 3.20 33.66
CA ASN A 157 -8.28 3.18 35.11
C ASN A 157 -9.65 3.59 35.66
N GLY A 158 -10.40 2.63 36.12
CA GLY A 158 -11.60 2.84 36.92
C GLY A 158 -11.24 3.04 38.39
N SER A 159 -12.18 3.58 39.08
CA SER A 159 -12.38 3.66 40.53
C SER A 159 -11.90 4.92 41.22
N ARG A 160 -12.80 5.72 41.55
CA ARG A 160 -13.38 6.13 42.84
C ARG A 160 -14.15 7.44 42.69
#